data_f06edb11f901fe76e7273e812109cc40
#
_entry.id   f06edb11f901fe76e7273e812109cc40
#
_cell.length_a   1.000
_cell.length_b   1.000
_cell.length_c   1.000
_cell.angle_alpha   90.00
_cell.angle_beta   90.00
_cell.angle_gamma   90.00
#
_symmetry.space_group_name_H-M   'P 1'
#
loop_
_entity.id
_entity.type
_entity.pdbx_description
1 polymer ?
#
loop_
_entity_poly.entity_id
_entity_poly.type
_entity_poly.pdbx_seq_one_letter_code
_entity_poly.pdbx_strand_id
1 'polypeptide(L)'
;PLNDKWNLYSFRGASVKQGEGFGFRRLPSETSNVVLSIFPNGFQPVLNSKIYDFSYAVGTKYQNNNWTLDLSNTFGSNVFNYDVSNTNNASMGAQSPTEFNAGSHGFLQNTFNVDVSKKIDNFNIAFGGEWRFEQYQIKSGEEASYKNYGLVSGAAGGAQSFIGFSNDNALKKSRNSEAIYADVSYDLEKFNVDAAARFENYSDFGSALTGKLALRYELFNNFSLRGAVGTGFRAPSLQQQYFNNSYSDISTSGSGIVNKGIFTNDSAIAQEIGFDKLKEEKSVNASAGFTFKPVDKLFITLDGYLIKVKDRIVITSQFSDPSFAAYDV
;
A
#
# COMPACT_ATOMS: atom_id res chain seq x y z
N PRO A 1 -13.58 6.87 31.14
CA PRO A 1 -13.07 8.14 31.66
C PRO A 1 -12.15 7.87 32.85
N LEU A 2 -11.07 8.67 32.99
CA LEU A 2 -10.24 8.69 34.18
C LEU A 2 -10.82 9.66 35.21
N ASN A 3 -11.42 10.73 34.74
CA ASN A 3 -12.22 11.71 35.52
C ASN A 3 -13.06 12.53 34.54
N ASP A 4 -13.73 13.61 35.02
CA ASP A 4 -14.61 14.45 34.20
C ASP A 4 -13.92 15.16 33.01
N LYS A 5 -12.60 15.27 33.02
CA LYS A 5 -11.80 15.95 31.99
C LYS A 5 -10.96 15.02 31.15
N TRP A 6 -10.55 13.88 31.68
CA TRP A 6 -9.66 12.95 31.00
C TRP A 6 -10.35 11.65 30.64
N ASN A 7 -10.19 11.26 29.38
CA ASN A 7 -10.69 10.02 28.84
C ASN A 7 -9.55 9.23 28.18
N LEU A 8 -9.32 7.99 28.61
CA LEU A 8 -8.41 7.06 27.97
C LEU A 8 -9.22 6.15 27.05
N TYR A 9 -8.73 5.92 25.85
CA TYR A 9 -9.34 5.02 24.89
C TYR A 9 -8.30 4.12 24.22
N SER A 10 -8.74 2.93 23.81
CA SER A 10 -7.92 2.02 23.03
C SER A 10 -8.77 1.13 22.14
N PHE A 11 -8.23 0.81 20.97
CA PHE A 11 -8.80 -0.13 20.01
C PHE A 11 -7.71 -1.11 19.60
N ARG A 12 -8.07 -2.34 19.29
CA ARG A 12 -7.15 -3.32 18.73
C ARG A 12 -7.87 -4.24 17.78
N GLY A 13 -7.16 -4.72 16.76
CA GLY A 13 -7.66 -5.69 15.81
C GLY A 13 -6.56 -6.65 15.40
N ALA A 14 -6.95 -7.90 15.15
CA ALA A 14 -6.10 -8.89 14.53
C ALA A 14 -6.93 -9.69 13.53
N SER A 15 -6.37 -10.01 12.37
CA SER A 15 -6.99 -10.92 11.42
C SER A 15 -5.98 -11.87 10.81
N VAL A 16 -6.46 -13.04 10.45
CA VAL A 16 -5.71 -14.02 9.66
C VAL A 16 -6.55 -14.37 8.45
N LYS A 17 -5.97 -14.23 7.27
CA LYS A 17 -6.59 -14.61 6.00
C LYS A 17 -5.74 -15.67 5.32
N GLN A 18 -6.39 -16.63 4.68
CA GLN A 18 -5.75 -17.66 3.86
C GLN A 18 -6.37 -17.61 2.47
N GLY A 19 -5.55 -17.84 1.46
CA GLY A 19 -6.00 -17.89 0.08
C GLY A 19 -5.14 -18.85 -0.73
N GLU A 20 -5.71 -19.39 -1.79
CA GLU A 20 -5.05 -20.26 -2.73
C GLU A 20 -5.20 -19.68 -4.14
N GLY A 21 -4.12 -19.70 -4.90
CA GLY A 21 -4.09 -19.34 -6.32
C GLY A 21 -3.44 -20.46 -7.12
N PHE A 22 -3.99 -20.75 -8.29
CA PHE A 22 -3.46 -21.82 -9.15
C PHE A 22 -2.58 -21.20 -10.23
N GLY A 23 -1.33 -21.69 -10.30
CA GLY A 23 -0.40 -21.34 -11.38
C GLY A 23 -0.73 -22.06 -12.69
N PHE A 24 0.01 -21.73 -13.74
CA PHE A 24 -0.09 -22.43 -15.00
C PHE A 24 0.32 -23.90 -14.86
N ARG A 25 -0.46 -24.79 -15.45
CA ARG A 25 -0.14 -26.22 -15.47
C ARG A 25 1.20 -26.46 -16.17
N ARG A 26 2.03 -27.32 -15.60
CA ARG A 26 3.26 -27.84 -16.18
C ARG A 26 2.96 -29.19 -16.84
N LEU A 27 3.28 -29.30 -18.13
CA LEU A 27 3.04 -30.51 -18.89
C LEU A 27 4.24 -31.50 -18.76
N PRO A 28 4.04 -32.82 -18.89
CA PRO A 28 5.15 -33.80 -18.85
C PRO A 28 6.22 -33.55 -19.93
N SER A 29 5.84 -32.90 -21.04
CA SER A 29 6.76 -32.55 -22.13
C SER A 29 7.71 -31.40 -21.78
N GLU A 30 7.41 -30.63 -20.72
CA GLU A 30 8.25 -29.52 -20.25
C GLU A 30 9.34 -30.00 -19.29
N THR A 31 10.25 -30.85 -19.82
CA THR A 31 11.28 -31.57 -19.04
C THR A 31 12.28 -30.65 -18.33
N SER A 32 12.41 -29.40 -18.75
CA SER A 32 13.18 -28.38 -18.03
C SER A 32 12.50 -27.88 -16.74
N ASN A 33 11.19 -28.07 -16.61
CA ASN A 33 10.37 -27.56 -15.50
C ASN A 33 9.75 -28.68 -14.66
N VAL A 34 9.68 -29.91 -15.20
CA VAL A 34 8.98 -31.02 -14.59
C VAL A 34 9.93 -32.17 -14.28
N VAL A 35 9.95 -32.60 -13.03
CA VAL A 35 10.64 -33.83 -12.59
C VAL A 35 9.68 -35.01 -12.77
N LEU A 36 9.81 -35.75 -13.86
CA LEU A 36 8.89 -36.85 -14.22
C LEU A 36 8.83 -37.98 -13.19
N SER A 37 9.91 -38.22 -12.44
CA SER A 37 9.91 -39.20 -11.35
C SER A 37 9.01 -38.78 -10.15
N ILE A 38 8.74 -37.50 -10.00
CA ILE A 38 7.83 -36.95 -8.97
C ILE A 38 6.44 -36.71 -9.57
N PHE A 39 6.37 -36.10 -10.75
CA PHE A 39 5.15 -35.72 -11.44
C PHE A 39 5.07 -36.32 -12.85
N PRO A 40 4.79 -37.65 -13.00
CA PRO A 40 4.81 -38.33 -14.30
C PRO A 40 3.75 -37.77 -15.28
N ASN A 41 2.67 -37.17 -14.78
CA ASN A 41 1.59 -36.54 -15.59
C ASN A 41 1.65 -35.02 -15.62
N GLY A 42 2.77 -34.41 -15.18
CA GLY A 42 2.85 -33.00 -14.93
C GLY A 42 2.06 -32.58 -13.70
N PHE A 43 2.00 -31.28 -13.44
CA PHE A 43 1.33 -30.73 -12.23
C PHE A 43 0.78 -29.33 -12.47
N GLN A 44 -0.06 -28.89 -11.55
CA GLN A 44 -0.50 -27.50 -11.47
C GLN A 44 -0.07 -26.91 -10.11
N PRO A 45 0.89 -25.99 -10.09
CA PRO A 45 1.36 -25.38 -8.85
C PRO A 45 0.24 -24.64 -8.13
N VAL A 46 0.27 -24.67 -6.80
CA VAL A 46 -0.65 -23.94 -5.94
C VAL A 46 0.15 -22.92 -5.12
N LEU A 47 -0.18 -21.67 -5.27
CA LEU A 47 0.35 -20.59 -4.45
C LEU A 47 -0.58 -20.37 -3.25
N ASN A 48 -0.08 -20.73 -2.06
CA ASN A 48 -0.80 -20.56 -0.81
C ASN A 48 -0.35 -19.26 -0.16
N SER A 49 -1.30 -18.47 0.29
CA SER A 49 -1.04 -17.22 0.99
C SER A 49 -1.59 -17.27 2.41
N LYS A 50 -0.79 -16.76 3.36
CA LYS A 50 -1.22 -16.50 4.74
C LYS A 50 -0.92 -15.06 5.09
N ILE A 51 -1.97 -14.29 5.36
CA ILE A 51 -1.88 -12.86 5.64
C ILE A 51 -2.24 -12.64 7.10
N TYR A 52 -1.34 -11.98 7.82
CA TYR A 52 -1.54 -11.60 9.21
C TYR A 52 -1.62 -10.08 9.30
N ASP A 53 -2.75 -9.60 9.82
CA ASP A 53 -2.95 -8.19 10.13
C ASP A 53 -3.02 -8.00 11.64
N PHE A 54 -2.34 -6.99 12.15
CA PHE A 54 -2.45 -6.56 13.53
C PHE A 54 -2.49 -5.04 13.59
N SER A 55 -3.34 -4.50 14.44
CA SER A 55 -3.40 -3.06 14.70
C SER A 55 -3.80 -2.76 16.13
N TYR A 56 -3.32 -1.63 16.64
CA TYR A 56 -3.86 -1.01 17.83
C TYR A 56 -3.85 0.51 17.70
N ALA A 57 -4.75 1.13 18.41
CA ALA A 57 -4.71 2.56 18.71
C ALA A 57 -4.92 2.75 20.22
N VAL A 58 -4.14 3.63 20.81
CA VAL A 58 -4.27 4.05 22.20
C VAL A 58 -4.13 5.56 22.27
N GLY A 59 -4.96 6.19 23.05
CA GLY A 59 -4.90 7.64 23.21
C GLY A 59 -5.55 8.13 24.48
N THR A 60 -5.26 9.36 24.80
CA THR A 60 -5.87 10.08 25.91
C THR A 60 -6.39 11.42 25.44
N LYS A 61 -7.62 11.73 25.82
CA LYS A 61 -8.31 12.95 25.46
C LYS A 61 -8.57 13.77 26.71
N TYR A 62 -8.12 15.00 26.69
CA TYR A 62 -8.43 16.00 27.71
C TYR A 62 -9.46 17.00 27.17
N GLN A 63 -10.51 17.25 27.95
CA GLN A 63 -11.53 18.23 27.62
C GLN A 63 -11.77 19.15 28.84
N ASN A 64 -11.65 20.44 28.64
CA ASN A 64 -11.93 21.42 29.67
C ASN A 64 -12.43 22.71 29.05
N ASN A 65 -13.61 23.16 29.44
CA ASN A 65 -14.32 24.26 28.80
C ASN A 65 -14.41 24.02 27.29
N ASN A 66 -13.87 24.93 26.48
CA ASN A 66 -13.90 24.85 25.02
C ASN A 66 -12.62 24.26 24.40
N TRP A 67 -11.69 23.74 25.24
CA TRP A 67 -10.46 23.10 24.79
C TRP A 67 -10.59 21.60 24.71
N THR A 68 -10.05 21.03 23.66
CA THR A 68 -9.79 19.59 23.54
C THR A 68 -8.32 19.38 23.19
N LEU A 69 -7.65 18.50 23.91
CA LEU A 69 -6.34 17.96 23.56
C LEU A 69 -6.48 16.45 23.41
N ASP A 70 -6.00 15.90 22.31
CA ASP A 70 -5.93 14.46 22.06
C ASP A 70 -4.48 14.06 21.78
N LEU A 71 -3.98 13.08 22.51
CA LEU A 71 -2.67 12.48 22.30
C LEU A 71 -2.90 11.02 21.96
N SER A 72 -2.44 10.59 20.80
CA SER A 72 -2.69 9.21 20.36
C SER A 72 -1.49 8.57 19.68
N ASN A 73 -1.43 7.25 19.80
CA ASN A 73 -0.52 6.41 19.03
C ASN A 73 -1.30 5.31 18.33
N THR A 74 -1.05 5.15 17.05
CA THR A 74 -1.63 4.09 16.22
C THR A 74 -0.50 3.26 15.62
N PHE A 75 -0.61 1.94 15.75
CA PHE A 75 0.29 0.98 15.14
C PHE A 75 -0.51 0.03 14.26
N GLY A 76 0.04 -0.30 13.09
CA GLY A 76 -0.48 -1.31 12.20
C GLY A 76 0.64 -2.12 11.56
N SER A 77 0.41 -3.41 11.37
CA SER A 77 1.30 -4.29 10.61
C SER A 77 0.52 -5.28 9.77
N ASN A 78 1.04 -5.54 8.58
CA ASN A 78 0.57 -6.56 7.66
C ASN A 78 1.74 -7.41 7.24
N VAL A 79 1.61 -8.73 7.26
CA VAL A 79 2.62 -9.68 6.77
C VAL A 79 1.93 -10.67 5.85
N PHE A 80 2.44 -10.78 4.63
CA PHE A 80 1.99 -11.68 3.59
C PHE A 80 3.05 -12.77 3.39
N ASN A 81 2.73 -14.02 3.76
CA ASN A 81 3.58 -15.16 3.56
C ASN A 81 3.15 -15.96 2.33
N TYR A 82 4.12 -16.46 1.61
CA TYR A 82 3.95 -17.28 0.40
C TYR A 82 4.49 -18.68 0.65
N ASP A 83 3.63 -19.68 0.45
CA ASP A 83 4.02 -21.08 0.36
C ASP A 83 3.59 -21.61 -1.03
N VAL A 84 4.43 -22.37 -1.70
CA VAL A 84 4.10 -22.98 -3.00
C VAL A 84 4.05 -24.48 -2.82
N SER A 85 2.94 -25.09 -3.18
CA SER A 85 2.73 -26.53 -3.08
C SER A 85 2.37 -27.14 -4.43
N ASN A 86 2.37 -28.48 -4.48
CA ASN A 86 2.16 -29.24 -5.70
C ASN A 86 3.07 -28.75 -6.85
N THR A 87 4.35 -28.63 -6.57
CA THR A 87 5.38 -28.06 -7.44
C THR A 87 6.71 -28.81 -7.27
N ASN A 88 7.73 -28.43 -8.05
CA ASN A 88 9.08 -28.90 -7.87
C ASN A 88 10.12 -27.82 -8.20
N ASN A 89 11.33 -27.99 -7.70
CA ASN A 89 12.53 -27.37 -8.22
C ASN A 89 13.24 -28.35 -9.16
N ALA A 90 13.07 -28.16 -10.46
CA ALA A 90 13.55 -29.11 -11.46
C ALA A 90 15.07 -29.31 -11.44
N SER A 91 15.83 -28.26 -11.04
CA SER A 91 17.29 -28.34 -10.95
C SER A 91 17.80 -29.31 -9.86
N MET A 92 16.95 -29.74 -8.92
CA MET A 92 17.25 -30.72 -7.88
C MET A 92 16.96 -32.16 -8.32
N GLY A 93 16.26 -32.34 -9.46
CA GLY A 93 15.85 -33.67 -9.93
C GLY A 93 14.95 -34.39 -8.91
N ALA A 94 15.12 -35.71 -8.77
CA ALA A 94 14.31 -36.55 -7.88
C ALA A 94 14.42 -36.20 -6.38
N GLN A 95 15.37 -35.34 -5.99
CA GLN A 95 15.52 -34.87 -4.61
C GLN A 95 14.69 -33.65 -4.30
N SER A 96 13.95 -33.10 -5.28
CA SER A 96 13.15 -31.90 -5.09
C SER A 96 12.01 -32.14 -4.08
N PRO A 97 11.82 -31.23 -3.09
CA PRO A 97 10.56 -31.15 -2.37
C PRO A 97 9.41 -30.83 -3.32
N THR A 98 8.18 -31.04 -2.84
CA THR A 98 6.94 -30.69 -3.56
C THR A 98 6.19 -29.50 -2.95
N GLU A 99 6.71 -28.98 -1.85
CA GLU A 99 6.23 -27.81 -1.13
C GLU A 99 7.42 -26.95 -0.70
N PHE A 100 7.26 -25.63 -0.77
CA PHE A 100 8.32 -24.67 -0.47
C PHE A 100 7.75 -23.47 0.29
N ASN A 101 8.49 -23.03 1.31
CA ASN A 101 8.31 -21.68 1.83
C ASN A 101 8.98 -20.70 0.87
N ALA A 102 8.19 -19.89 0.20
CA ALA A 102 8.67 -18.95 -0.80
C ALA A 102 8.98 -17.55 -0.24
N GLY A 103 8.95 -17.41 1.08
CA GLY A 103 9.27 -16.17 1.76
C GLY A 103 8.06 -15.29 2.05
N SER A 104 8.31 -14.03 2.38
CA SER A 104 7.25 -13.12 2.76
C SER A 104 7.61 -11.67 2.46
N HIS A 105 6.60 -10.82 2.37
CA HIS A 105 6.79 -9.38 2.51
C HIS A 105 5.83 -8.81 3.55
N GLY A 106 6.21 -7.68 4.14
CA GLY A 106 5.41 -7.07 5.19
C GLY A 106 5.61 -5.57 5.26
N PHE A 107 4.61 -4.93 5.82
CA PHE A 107 4.60 -3.50 6.08
C PHE A 107 4.17 -3.25 7.52
N LEU A 108 4.83 -2.29 8.16
CA LEU A 108 4.38 -1.77 9.44
C LEU A 108 4.40 -0.23 9.42
N GLN A 109 3.51 0.33 10.21
CA GLN A 109 3.41 1.77 10.43
C GLN A 109 3.16 2.04 11.92
N ASN A 110 3.83 3.06 12.43
CA ASN A 110 3.55 3.65 13.74
C ASN A 110 3.34 5.15 13.58
N THR A 111 2.24 5.67 14.11
CA THR A 111 1.88 7.07 13.99
C THR A 111 1.58 7.63 15.39
N PHE A 112 2.21 8.74 15.72
CA PHE A 112 1.94 9.50 16.94
C PHE A 112 1.32 10.84 16.54
N ASN A 113 0.20 11.20 17.18
CA ASN A 113 -0.53 12.44 16.93
C ASN A 113 -0.68 13.27 18.19
N VAL A 114 -0.62 14.58 17.99
CA VAL A 114 -0.98 15.60 18.99
C VAL A 114 -1.99 16.54 18.33
N ASP A 115 -3.21 16.51 18.79
CA ASP A 115 -4.31 17.28 18.22
C ASP A 115 -4.90 18.19 19.28
N VAL A 116 -5.02 19.48 18.96
CA VAL A 116 -5.59 20.51 19.84
C VAL A 116 -6.73 21.20 19.12
N SER A 117 -7.85 21.36 19.76
CA SER A 117 -8.93 22.21 19.24
C SER A 117 -9.51 23.11 20.31
N LYS A 118 -10.01 24.24 19.87
CA LYS A 118 -10.69 25.23 20.71
C LYS A 118 -11.88 25.83 19.98
N LYS A 119 -13.02 25.85 20.67
CA LYS A 119 -14.20 26.58 20.24
C LYS A 119 -14.22 27.96 20.90
N ILE A 120 -14.32 29.02 20.11
CA ILE A 120 -14.43 30.45 20.54
C ILE A 120 -15.59 31.05 19.78
N ASP A 121 -16.70 31.25 20.46
CA ASP A 121 -17.95 31.77 19.86
C ASP A 121 -18.32 30.96 18.60
N ASN A 122 -18.25 31.58 17.44
CA ASN A 122 -18.56 30.99 16.15
C ASN A 122 -17.36 30.37 15.46
N PHE A 123 -16.16 30.46 16.06
CA PHE A 123 -14.95 29.82 15.52
C PHE A 123 -14.71 28.46 16.19
N ASN A 124 -14.32 27.49 15.36
CA ASN A 124 -13.66 26.29 15.82
C ASN A 124 -12.26 26.24 15.18
N ILE A 125 -11.23 26.27 16.00
CA ILE A 125 -9.83 26.27 15.57
C ILE A 125 -9.22 24.94 16.01
N ALA A 126 -8.62 24.23 15.07
CA ALA A 126 -7.85 23.01 15.34
C ALA A 126 -6.44 23.13 14.76
N PHE A 127 -5.46 22.59 15.47
CA PHE A 127 -4.09 22.46 15.00
C PHE A 127 -3.45 21.23 15.63
N GLY A 128 -2.47 20.68 14.95
CA GLY A 128 -1.82 19.49 15.45
C GLY A 128 -0.55 19.16 14.72
N GLY A 129 0.06 18.10 15.20
CA GLY A 129 1.28 17.52 14.63
C GLY A 129 1.20 16.01 14.62
N GLU A 130 1.86 15.43 13.64
CA GLU A 130 1.96 13.98 13.44
C GLU A 130 3.42 13.62 13.20
N TRP A 131 3.86 12.55 13.84
CA TRP A 131 5.08 11.85 13.48
C TRP A 131 4.72 10.43 13.09
N ARG A 132 5.24 9.97 11.93
CA ARG A 132 4.98 8.64 11.38
C ARG A 132 6.28 7.94 11.03
N PHE A 133 6.36 6.67 11.42
CA PHE A 133 7.38 5.74 11.00
C PHE A 133 6.74 4.64 10.16
N GLU A 134 7.33 4.35 9.00
CA GLU A 134 6.92 3.27 8.11
C GLU A 134 8.10 2.36 7.80
N GLN A 135 7.83 1.06 7.68
CA GLN A 135 8.83 0.08 7.30
C GLN A 135 8.23 -0.97 6.38
N TYR A 136 8.94 -1.25 5.30
CA TYR A 136 8.68 -2.34 4.38
C TYR A 136 9.81 -3.36 4.43
N GLN A 137 9.48 -4.65 4.41
CA GLN A 137 10.45 -5.72 4.48
C GLN A 137 10.07 -6.83 3.52
N ILE A 138 11.07 -7.38 2.80
CA ILE A 138 11.01 -8.66 2.11
C ILE A 138 11.92 -9.61 2.86
N LYS A 139 11.45 -10.83 3.15
CA LYS A 139 12.23 -11.92 3.72
C LYS A 139 12.34 -13.03 2.68
N SER A 140 13.55 -13.54 2.50
CA SER A 140 13.79 -14.69 1.61
C SER A 140 13.00 -15.92 2.05
N GLY A 141 12.66 -16.74 1.08
CA GLY A 141 12.17 -18.08 1.28
C GLY A 141 13.28 -19.06 1.66
N GLU A 142 12.94 -20.33 1.75
CA GLU A 142 13.94 -21.40 1.84
C GLU A 142 14.75 -21.50 0.55
N GLU A 143 16.00 -21.88 0.65
CA GLU A 143 16.94 -21.88 -0.47
C GLU A 143 16.43 -22.71 -1.67
N ALA A 144 15.78 -23.84 -1.41
CA ALA A 144 15.21 -24.70 -2.44
C ALA A 144 14.07 -24.03 -3.23
N SER A 145 13.43 -22.99 -2.67
CA SER A 145 12.34 -22.26 -3.33
C SER A 145 12.81 -21.32 -4.45
N TYR A 146 14.11 -20.93 -4.47
CA TYR A 146 14.63 -19.97 -5.44
C TYR A 146 15.94 -20.38 -6.13
N LYS A 147 16.75 -21.26 -5.53
CA LYS A 147 18.08 -21.57 -6.02
C LYS A 147 18.06 -22.60 -7.17
N ASN A 148 18.94 -22.37 -8.15
CA ASN A 148 19.30 -23.39 -9.12
C ASN A 148 20.47 -24.24 -8.58
N TYR A 149 20.22 -25.50 -8.35
CA TYR A 149 21.22 -26.43 -7.80
C TYR A 149 22.14 -27.07 -8.89
N GLY A 150 21.73 -26.98 -10.17
CA GLY A 150 22.52 -27.49 -11.29
C GLY A 150 22.69 -28.99 -11.32
N LEU A 151 21.92 -29.75 -10.54
CA LEU A 151 22.02 -31.23 -10.51
C LEU A 151 21.46 -31.89 -11.77
N VAL A 152 20.59 -31.18 -12.49
CA VAL A 152 20.03 -31.59 -13.79
C VAL A 152 20.33 -30.49 -14.81
N SER A 153 21.08 -30.86 -15.84
CA SER A 153 21.48 -29.92 -16.89
C SER A 153 20.28 -29.34 -17.64
N GLY A 154 20.24 -28.01 -17.80
CA GLY A 154 19.16 -27.31 -18.48
C GLY A 154 17.84 -27.23 -17.73
N ALA A 155 17.78 -27.73 -16.49
CA ALA A 155 16.56 -27.64 -15.69
C ALA A 155 16.44 -26.28 -14.98
N ALA A 156 15.22 -25.82 -14.85
CA ALA A 156 14.90 -24.55 -14.18
C ALA A 156 15.09 -24.66 -12.66
N GLY A 157 15.70 -23.63 -12.07
CA GLY A 157 15.82 -23.49 -10.61
C GLY A 157 14.56 -22.90 -9.97
N GLY A 158 14.43 -23.13 -8.67
CA GLY A 158 13.33 -22.62 -7.85
C GLY A 158 12.00 -23.32 -8.04
N ALA A 159 11.05 -22.99 -7.19
CA ALA A 159 9.67 -23.48 -7.25
C ALA A 159 8.98 -22.97 -8.51
N GLN A 160 8.25 -23.85 -9.19
CA GLN A 160 7.52 -23.46 -10.41
C GLN A 160 6.30 -22.63 -10.09
N SER A 161 5.97 -21.66 -10.93
CA SER A 161 4.92 -20.64 -10.82
C SER A 161 5.33 -19.40 -10.01
N PHE A 162 5.82 -19.56 -8.81
CA PHE A 162 6.35 -18.48 -7.99
C PHE A 162 7.72 -18.90 -7.43
N ILE A 163 8.74 -18.36 -8.03
CA ILE A 163 10.11 -18.51 -7.52
C ILE A 163 10.16 -17.72 -6.20
N GLY A 164 10.59 -18.40 -5.12
CA GLY A 164 10.68 -17.77 -3.81
C GLY A 164 11.60 -16.56 -3.81
N PHE A 165 11.33 -15.62 -2.93
CA PHE A 165 12.24 -14.49 -2.71
C PHE A 165 13.64 -15.03 -2.34
N SER A 166 14.63 -14.61 -3.11
CA SER A 166 16.03 -14.94 -2.83
C SER A 166 16.61 -14.06 -1.73
N ASN A 167 17.84 -14.36 -1.31
CA ASN A 167 18.57 -13.48 -0.40
C ASN A 167 18.84 -12.09 -1.03
N ASP A 168 18.95 -12.01 -2.36
CA ASP A 168 19.16 -10.75 -3.09
C ASP A 168 17.87 -9.93 -3.16
N ASN A 169 16.70 -10.57 -3.09
CA ASN A 169 15.44 -9.88 -2.95
C ASN A 169 15.18 -9.36 -1.52
N ALA A 170 15.83 -9.98 -0.53
CA ALA A 170 15.59 -9.64 0.87
C ALA A 170 16.03 -8.21 1.19
N LEU A 171 15.15 -7.43 1.77
CA LEU A 171 15.43 -6.05 2.12
C LEU A 171 14.59 -5.58 3.32
N LYS A 172 15.06 -4.50 3.93
CA LYS A 172 14.35 -3.78 4.98
C LYS A 172 14.56 -2.28 4.77
N LYS A 173 13.50 -1.58 4.39
CA LYS A 173 13.52 -0.14 4.11
C LYS A 173 12.52 0.57 5.01
N SER A 174 12.91 1.73 5.51
CA SER A 174 12.07 2.54 6.40
C SER A 174 12.11 4.01 6.01
N ARG A 175 11.08 4.75 6.40
CA ARG A 175 11.04 6.21 6.33
C ARG A 175 10.33 6.79 7.53
N ASN A 176 10.63 8.05 7.81
CA ASN A 176 9.88 8.90 8.73
C ASN A 176 9.15 9.99 7.96
N SER A 177 8.07 10.47 8.51
CA SER A 177 7.45 11.71 8.09
C SER A 177 6.96 12.50 9.29
N GLU A 178 7.06 13.81 9.20
CA GLU A 178 6.52 14.77 10.15
C GLU A 178 5.49 15.64 9.44
N ALA A 179 4.40 15.93 10.14
CA ALA A 179 3.38 16.83 9.62
C ALA A 179 2.89 17.80 10.68
N ILE A 180 2.52 18.99 10.22
CA ILE A 180 1.77 19.97 11.00
C ILE A 180 0.54 20.42 10.21
N TYR A 181 -0.54 20.71 10.89
CA TYR A 181 -1.75 21.20 10.26
C TYR A 181 -2.44 22.27 11.09
N ALA A 182 -3.24 23.09 10.41
CA ALA A 182 -4.19 23.98 11.01
C ALA A 182 -5.51 23.93 10.23
N ASP A 183 -6.61 24.01 10.96
CA ASP A 183 -7.98 24.04 10.45
C ASP A 183 -8.77 25.09 11.21
N VAL A 184 -9.52 25.91 10.50
CA VAL A 184 -10.37 26.95 11.07
C VAL A 184 -11.73 26.87 10.40
N SER A 185 -12.75 26.62 11.19
CA SER A 185 -14.14 26.78 10.74
C SER A 185 -14.81 27.95 11.43
N TYR A 186 -15.64 28.65 10.68
CA TYR A 186 -16.41 29.80 11.13
C TYR A 186 -17.89 29.61 10.79
N ASP A 187 -18.71 29.59 11.83
CA ASP A 187 -20.16 29.38 11.74
C ASP A 187 -20.91 30.70 12.00
N LEU A 188 -21.54 31.23 10.97
CA LEU A 188 -22.60 32.21 11.07
C LEU A 188 -23.95 31.55 10.86
N GLU A 189 -25.05 32.19 11.28
CA GLU A 189 -26.40 31.60 11.21
C GLU A 189 -26.74 30.94 9.88
N LYS A 190 -26.36 31.55 8.76
CA LYS A 190 -26.63 31.06 7.39
C LYS A 190 -25.39 30.67 6.61
N PHE A 191 -24.21 30.90 7.13
CA PHE A 191 -22.96 30.78 6.40
C PHE A 191 -21.94 30.02 7.24
N ASN A 192 -21.37 28.96 6.66
CA ASN A 192 -20.28 28.25 7.26
C ASN A 192 -19.08 28.26 6.29
N VAL A 193 -17.91 28.56 6.81
CA VAL A 193 -16.63 28.53 6.09
C VAL A 193 -15.68 27.60 6.85
N ASP A 194 -15.01 26.73 6.14
CA ASP A 194 -13.99 25.85 6.69
C ASP A 194 -12.74 25.92 5.80
N ALA A 195 -11.59 26.24 6.40
CA ALA A 195 -10.31 26.33 5.71
C ALA A 195 -9.24 25.56 6.48
N ALA A 196 -8.50 24.68 5.78
CA ALA A 196 -7.43 23.91 6.35
C ALA A 196 -6.17 23.94 5.49
N ALA A 197 -5.02 23.83 6.14
CA ALA A 197 -3.73 23.61 5.50
C ALA A 197 -2.94 22.56 6.29
N ARG A 198 -2.20 21.71 5.56
CA ARG A 198 -1.31 20.69 6.13
C ARG A 198 0.01 20.67 5.38
N PHE A 199 1.10 20.78 6.10
CA PHE A 199 2.45 20.60 5.59
C PHE A 199 3.00 19.26 6.12
N GLU A 200 3.59 18.48 5.23
CA GLU A 200 4.24 17.20 5.55
C GLU A 200 5.65 17.17 4.96
N ASN A 201 6.57 16.58 5.69
CA ASN A 201 7.93 16.33 5.24
C ASN A 201 8.28 14.86 5.41
N TYR A 202 8.78 14.23 4.34
CA TYR A 202 9.15 12.83 4.28
C TYR A 202 10.65 12.67 4.11
N SER A 203 11.26 11.71 4.78
CA SER A 203 12.69 11.47 4.75
C SER A 203 13.24 10.95 3.40
N ASP A 204 12.37 10.50 2.49
CA ASP A 204 12.75 9.84 1.23
C ASP A 204 12.45 10.68 -0.03
N PHE A 205 11.36 11.44 -0.11
CA PHE A 205 11.00 12.16 -1.34
C PHE A 205 10.81 13.68 -1.16
N GLY A 206 10.82 14.19 0.07
CA GLY A 206 10.70 15.62 0.36
C GLY A 206 9.38 16.02 0.97
N SER A 207 8.93 17.26 0.71
CA SER A 207 7.78 17.85 1.39
C SER A 207 6.60 18.10 0.47
N ALA A 208 5.40 18.09 1.06
CA ALA A 208 4.14 18.39 0.40
C ALA A 208 3.30 19.36 1.24
N LEU A 209 2.62 20.28 0.56
CA LEU A 209 1.65 21.20 1.14
C LEU A 209 0.28 20.93 0.52
N THR A 210 -0.73 20.74 1.35
CA THR A 210 -2.11 20.57 0.93
C THR A 210 -3.01 21.57 1.63
N GLY A 211 -4.14 21.90 1.00
CA GLY A 211 -5.10 22.82 1.56
C GLY A 211 -6.53 22.51 1.11
N LYS A 212 -7.48 22.98 1.89
CA LYS A 212 -8.92 22.82 1.66
C LYS A 212 -9.63 24.13 1.97
N LEU A 213 -10.63 24.44 1.17
CA LEU A 213 -11.64 25.48 1.47
C LEU A 213 -13.02 24.89 1.19
N ALA A 214 -13.91 24.96 2.17
CA ALA A 214 -15.29 24.55 2.03
C ALA A 214 -16.23 25.65 2.50
N LEU A 215 -17.34 25.80 1.79
CA LEU A 215 -18.35 26.82 2.04
C LEU A 215 -19.73 26.17 2.06
N ARG A 216 -20.57 26.60 2.99
CA ARG A 216 -22.00 26.29 3.01
C ARG A 216 -22.78 27.58 3.22
N TYR A 217 -23.83 27.78 2.44
CA TYR A 217 -24.71 28.92 2.55
C TYR A 217 -26.16 28.48 2.56
N GLU A 218 -26.92 28.89 3.59
CA GLU A 218 -28.35 28.66 3.69
C GLU A 218 -29.08 29.85 3.03
N LEU A 219 -29.50 29.57 1.78
CA LEU A 219 -30.20 30.59 0.97
C LEU A 219 -31.60 30.85 1.51
N PHE A 220 -32.30 29.79 1.92
CA PHE A 220 -33.60 29.78 2.56
C PHE A 220 -33.61 28.75 3.69
N ASN A 221 -34.54 28.83 4.63
CA ASN A 221 -34.61 27.90 5.76
C ASN A 221 -34.72 26.39 5.35
N ASN A 222 -35.10 26.14 4.11
CA ASN A 222 -35.25 24.79 3.56
C ASN A 222 -34.32 24.50 2.39
N PHE A 223 -33.40 25.42 2.03
CA PHE A 223 -32.50 25.27 0.92
C PHE A 223 -31.10 25.80 1.25
N SER A 224 -30.08 24.91 1.13
CA SER A 224 -28.68 25.29 1.30
C SER A 224 -27.81 24.82 0.15
N LEU A 225 -26.87 25.68 -0.23
CA LEU A 225 -25.79 25.38 -1.18
C LEU A 225 -24.51 25.05 -0.42
N ARG A 226 -23.68 24.18 -1.03
CA ARG A 226 -22.34 23.89 -0.53
C ARG A 226 -21.36 23.74 -1.67
N GLY A 227 -20.10 24.05 -1.42
CA GLY A 227 -19.02 23.83 -2.34
C GLY A 227 -17.71 23.64 -1.59
N ALA A 228 -16.82 22.86 -2.15
CA ALA A 228 -15.48 22.69 -1.60
C ALA A 228 -14.45 22.53 -2.71
N VAL A 229 -13.26 23.05 -2.46
CA VAL A 229 -12.06 22.81 -3.27
C VAL A 229 -10.92 22.39 -2.36
N GLY A 230 -10.06 21.52 -2.84
CA GLY A 230 -8.90 21.09 -2.06
C GLY A 230 -7.85 20.44 -2.94
N THR A 231 -6.64 20.40 -2.41
CA THR A 231 -5.51 19.65 -2.96
C THR A 231 -5.21 18.46 -2.09
N GLY A 232 -4.64 17.41 -2.67
CA GLY A 232 -4.17 16.24 -1.96
C GLY A 232 -2.93 15.68 -2.64
N PHE A 233 -2.21 14.83 -1.94
CA PHE A 233 -1.11 14.08 -2.51
C PHE A 233 -1.10 12.66 -1.93
N ARG A 234 -0.37 11.76 -2.61
CA ARG A 234 -0.05 10.42 -2.12
C ARG A 234 1.44 10.18 -2.28
N ALA A 235 2.11 9.95 -1.16
CA ALA A 235 3.51 9.54 -1.15
C ALA A 235 3.68 8.20 -1.88
N PRO A 236 4.78 7.98 -2.65
CA PRO A 236 5.12 6.65 -3.14
C PRO A 236 5.18 5.68 -1.97
N SER A 237 4.48 4.55 -2.02
CA SER A 237 4.61 3.57 -0.95
C SER A 237 6.00 2.94 -0.96
N LEU A 238 6.51 2.51 0.20
CA LEU A 238 7.78 1.78 0.26
C LEU A 238 7.74 0.50 -0.58
N GLN A 239 6.56 -0.14 -0.71
CA GLN A 239 6.37 -1.28 -1.60
C GLN A 239 6.52 -0.88 -3.07
N GLN A 240 5.95 0.23 -3.51
CA GLN A 240 6.12 0.71 -4.90
C GLN A 240 7.57 1.05 -5.25
N GLN A 241 8.34 1.51 -4.25
CA GLN A 241 9.74 1.87 -4.44
C GLN A 241 10.68 0.65 -4.43
N TYR A 242 10.41 -0.35 -3.57
CA TYR A 242 11.39 -1.38 -3.20
C TYR A 242 10.92 -2.82 -3.41
N PHE A 243 9.69 -3.06 -3.89
CA PHE A 243 9.29 -4.41 -4.23
C PHE A 243 10.12 -4.91 -5.42
N ASN A 244 10.71 -6.08 -5.26
CA ASN A 244 11.41 -6.79 -6.30
C ASN A 244 11.14 -8.29 -6.16
N ASN A 245 11.05 -8.98 -7.28
CA ASN A 245 10.83 -10.43 -7.32
C ASN A 245 11.07 -10.97 -8.73
N SER A 246 11.29 -12.27 -8.83
CA SER A 246 11.26 -13.00 -10.09
C SER A 246 10.06 -13.95 -10.10
N TYR A 247 9.46 -14.16 -11.26
CA TYR A 247 8.33 -15.07 -11.46
C TYR A 247 8.33 -15.69 -12.83
N SER A 248 7.68 -16.85 -12.95
CA SER A 248 7.53 -17.52 -14.24
C SER A 248 6.25 -17.09 -14.95
N ASP A 249 6.32 -16.85 -16.25
CA ASP A 249 5.18 -16.46 -17.07
C ASP A 249 5.22 -17.22 -18.41
N ILE A 250 4.12 -17.20 -19.16
CA ILE A 250 4.08 -17.73 -20.52
C ILE A 250 4.69 -16.70 -21.48
N SER A 251 5.62 -17.17 -22.31
CA SER A 251 6.20 -16.32 -23.34
C SER A 251 5.15 -15.86 -24.35
N THR A 252 5.10 -14.57 -24.63
CA THR A 252 4.24 -14.00 -25.68
C THR A 252 4.64 -14.42 -27.09
N SER A 253 5.87 -14.93 -27.29
CA SER A 253 6.35 -15.49 -28.55
C SER A 253 6.01 -16.97 -28.74
N GLY A 254 5.32 -17.60 -27.77
CA GLY A 254 4.98 -19.03 -27.82
C GLY A 254 6.16 -19.97 -27.51
N SER A 255 7.28 -19.45 -27.03
CA SER A 255 8.50 -20.24 -26.71
C SER A 255 8.44 -20.99 -25.37
N GLY A 256 7.23 -21.09 -24.74
CA GLY A 256 7.05 -21.78 -23.47
C GLY A 256 7.08 -20.86 -22.27
N ILE A 257 7.62 -21.34 -21.14
CA ILE A 257 7.70 -20.60 -19.88
C ILE A 257 8.98 -19.80 -19.83
N VAL A 258 8.88 -18.54 -19.48
CA VAL A 258 10.00 -17.60 -19.29
C VAL A 258 9.98 -17.04 -17.87
N ASN A 259 11.15 -16.71 -17.36
CA ASN A 259 11.27 -15.98 -16.10
C ASN A 259 11.32 -14.48 -16.36
N LYS A 260 10.64 -13.73 -15.52
CA LYS A 260 10.56 -12.27 -15.57
C LYS A 260 10.90 -11.72 -14.19
N GLY A 261 11.49 -10.52 -14.16
CA GLY A 261 11.81 -9.82 -12.93
C GLY A 261 10.99 -8.54 -12.76
N ILE A 262 10.65 -8.23 -11.53
CA ILE A 262 10.22 -6.89 -11.11
C ILE A 262 11.38 -6.26 -10.37
N PHE A 263 11.82 -5.10 -10.83
CA PHE A 263 12.97 -4.39 -10.30
C PHE A 263 12.55 -3.19 -9.48
N THR A 264 13.36 -2.84 -8.49
CA THR A 264 13.17 -1.60 -7.72
C THR A 264 13.44 -0.38 -8.60
N ASN A 265 12.79 0.72 -8.29
CA ASN A 265 12.97 1.97 -9.04
C ASN A 265 14.41 2.53 -8.94
N ASP A 266 15.16 2.19 -7.89
CA ASP A 266 16.55 2.57 -7.67
C ASP A 266 17.57 1.55 -8.18
N SER A 267 17.13 0.48 -8.86
CA SER A 267 18.03 -0.52 -9.45
C SER A 267 18.83 0.05 -10.63
N ALA A 268 20.01 -0.53 -10.90
CA ALA A 268 20.87 -0.12 -12.01
C ALA A 268 20.12 -0.21 -13.36
N ILE A 269 19.35 -1.26 -13.57
CA ILE A 269 18.57 -1.45 -14.80
C ILE A 269 17.47 -0.37 -14.94
N ALA A 270 16.78 0.01 -13.88
CA ALA A 270 15.78 1.05 -13.92
C ALA A 270 16.41 2.42 -14.29
N GLN A 271 17.59 2.71 -13.75
CA GLN A 271 18.29 3.95 -14.05
C GLN A 271 18.83 3.98 -15.49
N GLU A 272 19.31 2.85 -16.02
CA GLU A 272 19.77 2.77 -17.41
C GLU A 272 18.64 2.96 -18.42
N ILE A 273 17.43 2.48 -18.10
CA ILE A 273 16.23 2.73 -18.90
C ILE A 273 15.77 4.19 -18.78
N GLY A 274 16.29 4.95 -17.80
CA GLY A 274 16.00 6.37 -17.62
C GLY A 274 14.84 6.66 -16.68
N PHE A 275 14.52 5.75 -15.75
CA PHE A 275 13.52 6.02 -14.72
C PHE A 275 14.06 6.93 -13.63
N ASP A 276 13.38 8.05 -13.43
CA ASP A 276 13.63 8.94 -12.29
C ASP A 276 13.14 8.32 -10.96
N LYS A 277 13.63 8.89 -9.85
CA LYS A 277 13.06 8.59 -8.52
C LYS A 277 11.57 8.89 -8.49
N LEU A 278 10.81 8.02 -7.84
CA LEU A 278 9.37 8.23 -7.66
C LEU A 278 9.12 9.51 -6.84
N LYS A 279 8.10 10.25 -7.28
CA LYS A 279 7.59 11.46 -6.64
C LYS A 279 6.15 11.24 -6.18
N GLU A 280 5.63 12.16 -5.38
CA GLU A 280 4.25 12.11 -4.93
C GLU A 280 3.25 12.25 -6.09
N GLU A 281 2.18 11.47 -6.03
CA GLU A 281 0.97 11.74 -6.84
C GLU A 281 0.25 12.96 -6.27
N LYS A 282 -0.27 13.83 -7.14
CA LYS A 282 -0.97 15.06 -6.75
C LYS A 282 -2.42 15.02 -7.20
N SER A 283 -3.32 15.52 -6.37
CA SER A 283 -4.72 15.66 -6.74
C SER A 283 -5.26 17.07 -6.49
N VAL A 284 -6.22 17.45 -7.33
CA VAL A 284 -7.09 18.60 -7.12
C VAL A 284 -8.53 18.08 -7.13
N ASN A 285 -9.28 18.45 -6.11
CA ASN A 285 -10.64 18.02 -5.91
C ASN A 285 -11.55 19.26 -5.84
N ALA A 286 -12.71 19.21 -6.49
CA ALA A 286 -13.76 20.22 -6.40
C ALA A 286 -15.11 19.53 -6.28
N SER A 287 -16.00 20.09 -5.47
CA SER A 287 -17.38 19.64 -5.35
C SER A 287 -18.33 20.80 -5.18
N ALA A 288 -19.56 20.64 -5.66
CA ALA A 288 -20.65 21.56 -5.43
C ALA A 288 -21.94 20.77 -5.30
N GLY A 289 -22.84 21.23 -4.45
CA GLY A 289 -24.12 20.57 -4.22
C GLY A 289 -25.12 21.43 -3.49
N PHE A 290 -26.31 20.90 -3.33
CA PHE A 290 -27.36 21.53 -2.57
C PHE A 290 -28.11 20.52 -1.68
N THR A 291 -28.77 21.05 -0.69
CA THR A 291 -29.72 20.34 0.15
C THR A 291 -31.05 21.10 0.10
N PHE A 292 -32.14 20.37 -0.14
CA PHE A 292 -33.49 20.92 -0.21
C PHE A 292 -34.48 20.10 0.62
N LYS A 293 -35.19 20.78 1.52
CA LYS A 293 -36.23 20.21 2.39
C LYS A 293 -37.57 20.83 2.03
N PRO A 294 -38.26 20.36 0.96
CA PRO A 294 -39.52 20.96 0.52
C PRO A 294 -40.65 20.82 1.55
N VAL A 295 -40.64 19.72 2.30
CA VAL A 295 -41.60 19.48 3.41
C VAL A 295 -40.86 18.74 4.53
N ASP A 296 -41.43 18.70 5.73
CA ASP A 296 -40.75 18.16 6.93
C ASP A 296 -40.25 16.72 6.84
N LYS A 297 -40.86 15.90 6.01
CA LYS A 297 -40.52 14.48 5.87
C LYS A 297 -39.74 14.15 4.60
N LEU A 298 -39.40 15.15 3.77
CA LEU A 298 -38.66 14.93 2.52
C LEU A 298 -37.35 15.73 2.52
N PHE A 299 -36.25 15.05 2.34
CA PHE A 299 -34.92 15.61 2.28
C PHE A 299 -34.24 15.19 0.98
N ILE A 300 -33.86 16.14 0.16
CA ILE A 300 -33.22 15.93 -1.14
C ILE A 300 -31.81 16.50 -1.09
N THR A 301 -30.83 15.71 -1.48
CA THR A 301 -29.44 16.10 -1.59
C THR A 301 -28.91 15.73 -2.97
N LEU A 302 -28.23 16.68 -3.61
CA LEU A 302 -27.54 16.43 -4.87
C LEU A 302 -26.14 17.03 -4.78
N ASP A 303 -25.13 16.21 -5.14
CA ASP A 303 -23.73 16.61 -5.20
C ASP A 303 -23.09 16.19 -6.52
N GLY A 304 -22.32 17.12 -7.11
CA GLY A 304 -21.40 16.87 -8.20
C GLY A 304 -19.96 17.03 -7.72
N TYR A 305 -19.05 16.25 -8.26
CA TYR A 305 -17.63 16.35 -7.93
C TYR A 305 -16.73 16.15 -9.14
N LEU A 306 -15.54 16.74 -9.07
CA LEU A 306 -14.44 16.58 -10.01
C LEU A 306 -13.17 16.24 -9.24
N ILE A 307 -12.50 15.16 -9.64
CA ILE A 307 -11.20 14.74 -9.08
C ILE A 307 -10.21 14.63 -10.23
N LYS A 308 -9.11 15.36 -10.15
CA LYS A 308 -8.01 15.29 -11.11
C LYS A 308 -6.75 14.83 -10.40
N VAL A 309 -6.23 13.65 -10.79
CA VAL A 309 -4.97 13.10 -10.26
C VAL A 309 -3.90 13.21 -11.34
N LYS A 310 -2.71 13.68 -10.96
CA LYS A 310 -1.51 13.77 -11.79
C LYS A 310 -0.38 12.93 -11.20
N ASP A 311 0.62 12.65 -12.03
CA ASP A 311 1.86 11.98 -11.64
C ASP A 311 1.61 10.61 -10.99
N ARG A 312 0.63 9.84 -11.52
CA ARG A 312 0.25 8.53 -10.99
C ARG A 312 1.38 7.53 -11.14
N ILE A 313 1.70 6.85 -10.04
CA ILE A 313 2.67 5.76 -10.02
C ILE A 313 1.99 4.49 -10.50
N VAL A 314 2.50 3.94 -11.60
CA VAL A 314 2.00 2.71 -12.23
C VAL A 314 3.17 1.77 -12.49
N ILE A 315 2.88 0.47 -12.53
CA ILE A 315 3.86 -0.50 -13.03
C ILE A 315 4.00 -0.33 -14.55
N THR A 316 5.21 -0.43 -15.05
CA THR A 316 5.48 -0.34 -16.48
C THR A 316 4.99 -1.57 -17.25
N SER A 317 4.93 -1.50 -18.55
CA SER A 317 4.89 -2.68 -19.40
C SER A 317 6.22 -3.44 -19.33
N GLN A 318 6.23 -4.67 -19.85
CA GLN A 318 7.42 -5.49 -19.88
C GLN A 318 8.44 -4.94 -20.90
N PHE A 319 9.70 -4.99 -20.51
CA PHE A 319 10.83 -4.70 -21.37
C PHE A 319 11.49 -6.02 -21.75
N SER A 320 11.82 -6.19 -23.01
CA SER A 320 12.55 -7.35 -23.55
C SER A 320 13.63 -6.83 -24.49
N ASP A 321 14.82 -6.60 -23.96
CA ASP A 321 15.99 -6.18 -24.72
C ASP A 321 17.15 -7.11 -24.39
N PRO A 322 17.90 -7.64 -25.41
CA PRO A 322 19.06 -8.49 -25.16
C PRO A 322 20.15 -7.85 -24.31
N SER A 323 20.23 -6.51 -24.26
CA SER A 323 21.19 -5.82 -23.39
C SER A 323 20.91 -6.04 -21.90
N PHE A 324 19.66 -6.34 -21.54
CA PHE A 324 19.28 -6.61 -20.14
C PHE A 324 19.76 -7.97 -19.62
N ALA A 325 20.20 -8.89 -20.50
CA ALA A 325 20.81 -10.15 -20.10
C ALA A 325 22.10 -9.96 -19.25
N ALA A 326 22.71 -8.77 -19.32
CA ALA A 326 23.87 -8.43 -18.49
C ALA A 326 23.53 -8.23 -17.01
N TYR A 327 22.25 -8.16 -16.64
CA TYR A 327 21.78 -7.93 -15.28
C TYR A 327 21.28 -9.20 -14.58
N ASP A 328 21.58 -10.40 -15.10
CA ASP A 328 21.21 -11.71 -14.54
C ASP A 328 19.70 -11.80 -14.16
N VAL A 329 18.82 -11.51 -15.11
CA VAL A 329 17.36 -11.58 -14.93
C VAL A 329 16.81 -12.94 -15.36
#